data_64074548c335e1ec87657b814bda1709
#
_entry.id   64074548c335e1ec87657b814bda1709
#
_cell.length_a   1.000
_cell.length_b   1.000
_cell.length_c   1.000
_cell.angle_alpha   90.00
_cell.angle_beta   90.00
_cell.angle_gamma   90.00
#
_symmetry.space_group_name_H-M   'P 1'
#
loop_
_entity.id
_entity.type
_entity.pdbx_description
1 polymer ?
#
loop_
_entity_poly.entity_id
_entity_poly.type
_entity_poly.pdbx_seq_one_letter_code
_entity_poly.pdbx_strand_id
1 'polypeptide(L)'
;MRIIDLQEAAFPVQSTMRNAVFSFAEMTTSIVAVRLDPGAGSTPVTGYAFNSTGRYACGQPMRERFFPRLLRAQPESLLDAAGVLDPARAVAAMLVGEKPGGHAERSIAIGTIETALWDAIGKAQELPTAEVLARRYRGGTMQRKVSVYVGGGWYRPGGVAKDVADEIRSHQAGGYTHVKIKVGGASLDEDLRRIDCALSVLPDSGHLAVDANCKFQREEALRYAEALAPYGLRWFEEPCDPNDYSLMAELASVYAPPLSAGENLYGMQDVTNLVRLGGWRSEKDLIQVDPPQSYGLHAFASMVRALEAQGWPAGSHFPHGGNQMSLALVAGLGLGGCEAYPGVFGSFGGFADDTHVEGGFVHPPQRPGIGFEGHSALHALMSSVGAGLKAH
;
A
#
# COMPACT_ATOMS: atom_id res chain seq x y z
N MET A 1 25.49 -10.56 6.41
CA MET A 1 24.66 -10.66 5.18
C MET A 1 25.24 -9.74 4.09
N ARG A 2 25.13 -10.10 2.79
CA ARG A 2 25.67 -9.29 1.68
C ARG A 2 24.71 -9.34 0.49
N ILE A 3 24.42 -8.19 -0.12
CA ILE A 3 23.68 -8.11 -1.39
C ILE A 3 24.62 -8.57 -2.52
N ILE A 4 24.23 -9.59 -3.28
CA ILE A 4 25.03 -10.14 -4.39
C ILE A 4 24.64 -9.47 -5.69
N ASP A 5 23.36 -9.39 -6.00
CA ASP A 5 22.86 -8.83 -7.27
C ASP A 5 21.42 -8.34 -7.11
N LEU A 6 20.99 -7.46 -8.02
CA LEU A 6 19.64 -6.94 -8.11
C LEU A 6 19.19 -6.93 -9.58
N GLN A 7 17.96 -7.32 -9.82
CA GLN A 7 17.31 -7.27 -11.13
C GLN A 7 15.96 -6.58 -11.04
N GLU A 8 15.55 -5.97 -12.14
CA GLU A 8 14.21 -5.38 -12.28
C GLU A 8 13.66 -5.64 -13.67
N ALA A 9 12.36 -5.93 -13.75
CA ALA A 9 11.62 -5.94 -15.01
C ALA A 9 10.22 -5.35 -14.82
N ALA A 10 9.74 -4.67 -15.86
CA ALA A 10 8.40 -4.10 -15.91
C ALA A 10 7.40 -5.06 -16.54
N PHE A 11 6.21 -5.16 -15.94
CA PHE A 11 5.10 -6.00 -16.41
C PHE A 11 3.81 -5.17 -16.51
N PRO A 12 2.92 -5.48 -17.48
CA PRO A 12 1.60 -4.87 -17.53
C PRO A 12 0.73 -5.36 -16.38
N VAL A 13 -0.06 -4.44 -15.79
CA VAL A 13 -0.99 -4.76 -14.69
C VAL A 13 -2.19 -5.59 -15.18
N GLN A 14 -2.49 -5.55 -16.48
CA GLN A 14 -3.59 -6.31 -17.11
C GLN A 14 -4.97 -6.05 -16.48
N SER A 15 -5.25 -4.81 -16.13
CA SER A 15 -6.55 -4.42 -15.57
C SER A 15 -7.33 -3.54 -16.55
N THR A 16 -8.62 -3.80 -16.68
CA THR A 16 -9.55 -2.97 -17.45
C THR A 16 -10.31 -1.97 -16.58
N MET A 17 -9.98 -1.91 -15.31
CA MET A 17 -10.64 -1.05 -14.34
C MET A 17 -10.31 0.43 -14.54
N ARG A 18 -11.26 1.29 -14.12
CA ARG A 18 -11.15 2.72 -14.22
C ARG A 18 -11.74 3.37 -12.96
N ASN A 19 -11.01 4.34 -12.41
CA ASN A 19 -11.52 5.25 -11.37
C ASN A 19 -11.99 6.58 -11.99
N ALA A 20 -12.19 7.59 -11.18
CA ALA A 20 -12.63 8.92 -11.63
C ALA A 20 -11.58 9.68 -12.48
N VAL A 21 -10.30 9.31 -12.40
CA VAL A 21 -9.17 10.07 -12.94
C VAL A 21 -8.48 9.35 -14.10
N PHE A 22 -8.21 8.04 -13.97
CA PHE A 22 -7.44 7.30 -14.97
C PHE A 22 -7.90 5.83 -15.13
N SER A 23 -7.41 5.19 -16.21
CA SER A 23 -7.57 3.76 -16.49
C SER A 23 -6.30 3.01 -16.19
N PHE A 24 -6.43 1.78 -15.68
CA PHE A 24 -5.30 0.88 -15.42
C PHE A 24 -4.88 0.06 -16.65
N ALA A 25 -5.56 0.23 -17.80
CA ALA A 25 -5.36 -0.62 -18.98
C ALA A 25 -3.92 -0.60 -19.54
N GLU A 26 -3.25 0.54 -19.46
CA GLU A 26 -1.87 0.71 -19.94
C GLU A 26 -0.84 0.73 -18.82
N MET A 27 -1.30 0.51 -17.58
CA MET A 27 -0.42 0.59 -16.42
C MET A 27 0.56 -0.58 -16.36
N THR A 28 1.81 -0.25 -16.06
CA THR A 28 2.86 -1.23 -15.82
C THR A 28 3.35 -1.14 -14.39
N THR A 29 3.93 -2.23 -13.88
CA THR A 29 4.57 -2.25 -12.56
C THR A 29 5.95 -2.89 -12.66
N SER A 30 6.91 -2.39 -11.87
CA SER A 30 8.24 -2.98 -11.74
C SER A 30 8.22 -4.11 -10.70
N ILE A 31 8.78 -5.26 -11.05
CA ILE A 31 9.17 -6.31 -10.11
C ILE A 31 10.67 -6.20 -9.88
N VAL A 32 11.08 -6.17 -8.61
CA VAL A 32 12.47 -6.21 -8.16
C VAL A 32 12.76 -7.58 -7.55
N ALA A 33 13.90 -8.17 -7.93
CA ALA A 33 14.48 -9.35 -7.30
C ALA A 33 15.85 -8.99 -6.72
N VAL A 34 16.12 -9.40 -5.49
CA VAL A 34 17.39 -9.19 -4.77
C VAL A 34 17.98 -10.52 -4.37
N ARG A 35 19.22 -10.78 -4.76
CA ARG A 35 19.99 -11.93 -4.27
C ARG A 35 20.77 -11.54 -3.03
N LEU A 36 20.49 -12.19 -1.92
CA LEU A 36 21.13 -11.96 -0.63
C LEU A 36 21.90 -13.22 -0.18
N ASP A 37 23.17 -13.03 0.15
CA ASP A 37 23.98 -14.04 0.86
C ASP A 37 23.81 -13.82 2.37
N PRO A 38 23.21 -14.79 3.10
CA PRO A 38 23.05 -14.68 4.55
C PRO A 38 24.36 -14.79 5.33
N GLY A 39 25.43 -15.30 4.71
CA GLY A 39 26.74 -15.53 5.36
C GLY A 39 27.07 -17.00 5.56
N ALA A 40 28.15 -17.24 6.27
CA ALA A 40 28.89 -18.50 6.36
C ALA A 40 28.02 -19.80 6.36
N GLY A 41 28.12 -20.55 5.27
CA GLY A 41 27.49 -21.87 5.12
C GLY A 41 26.02 -21.88 4.74
N SER A 42 25.38 -20.72 4.59
CA SER A 42 23.98 -20.62 4.20
C SER A 42 23.83 -20.50 2.69
N THR A 43 22.74 -21.03 2.15
CA THR A 43 22.39 -20.85 0.74
C THR A 43 21.87 -19.44 0.50
N PRO A 44 22.32 -18.71 -0.55
CA PRO A 44 21.78 -17.42 -0.92
C PRO A 44 20.26 -17.47 -1.17
N VAL A 45 19.55 -16.49 -0.64
CA VAL A 45 18.08 -16.34 -0.80
C VAL A 45 17.75 -15.28 -1.83
N THR A 46 16.55 -15.34 -2.40
CA THR A 46 16.04 -14.31 -3.30
C THR A 46 14.81 -13.66 -2.70
N GLY A 47 14.90 -12.35 -2.43
CA GLY A 47 13.79 -11.53 -2.01
C GLY A 47 13.16 -10.81 -3.20
N TYR A 48 11.86 -10.56 -3.11
CA TYR A 48 11.06 -9.95 -4.15
C TYR A 48 10.21 -8.80 -3.62
N ALA A 49 9.90 -7.84 -4.49
CA ALA A 49 8.84 -6.87 -4.30
C ALA A 49 8.37 -6.33 -5.67
N PHE A 50 7.24 -5.62 -5.66
CA PHE A 50 6.80 -4.81 -6.78
C PHE A 50 6.36 -3.43 -6.29
N ASN A 51 6.27 -2.44 -7.19
CA ASN A 51 6.02 -1.03 -6.80
C ASN A 51 4.57 -0.71 -6.44
N SER A 52 3.79 -1.72 -6.00
CA SER A 52 2.36 -1.59 -5.74
C SER A 52 1.56 -1.21 -6.99
N THR A 53 0.30 -0.87 -6.87
CA THR A 53 -0.55 -0.45 -7.98
C THR A 53 -0.89 1.03 -7.90
N GLY A 54 -1.31 1.65 -9.01
CA GLY A 54 -1.63 3.07 -9.05
C GLY A 54 -0.49 3.96 -9.55
N ARG A 55 0.71 3.43 -9.73
CA ARG A 55 1.88 4.13 -10.32
C ARG A 55 2.58 3.25 -11.35
N TYR A 56 3.13 3.88 -12.39
CA TYR A 56 3.87 3.18 -13.44
C TYR A 56 5.19 2.59 -12.95
N ALA A 57 5.73 1.64 -13.72
CA ALA A 57 7.03 1.05 -13.47
C ALA A 57 8.16 2.10 -13.40
N CYS A 58 9.06 1.94 -12.44
CA CYS A 58 10.18 2.87 -12.15
C CYS A 58 11.54 2.21 -12.41
N GLY A 59 11.67 1.35 -13.41
CA GLY A 59 12.86 0.54 -13.62
C GLY A 59 14.13 1.33 -13.95
N GLN A 60 14.04 2.43 -14.69
CA GLN A 60 15.22 3.20 -15.08
C GLN A 60 15.99 3.75 -13.87
N PRO A 61 15.39 4.52 -12.93
CA PRO A 61 16.13 4.97 -11.75
C PRO A 61 16.63 3.81 -10.87
N MET A 62 15.94 2.67 -10.83
CA MET A 62 16.42 1.49 -10.12
C MET A 62 17.72 0.96 -10.71
N ARG A 63 17.74 0.64 -12.02
CA ARG A 63 18.88 0.01 -12.69
C ARG A 63 20.07 0.94 -12.87
N GLU A 64 19.84 2.22 -13.20
CA GLU A 64 20.92 3.15 -13.54
C GLU A 64 21.50 3.88 -12.33
N ARG A 65 20.73 3.99 -11.23
CA ARG A 65 21.13 4.81 -10.09
C ARG A 65 21.15 4.04 -8.77
N PHE A 66 20.08 3.39 -8.37
CA PHE A 66 19.98 2.84 -7.02
C PHE A 66 20.62 1.47 -6.86
N PHE A 67 20.48 0.55 -7.82
CA PHE A 67 21.21 -0.73 -7.79
C PHE A 67 22.75 -0.53 -7.78
N PRO A 68 23.33 0.32 -8.66
CA PRO A 68 24.76 0.59 -8.60
C PRO A 68 25.23 1.19 -7.28
N ARG A 69 24.41 1.99 -6.60
CA ARG A 69 24.79 2.55 -5.29
C ARG A 69 24.85 1.47 -4.21
N LEU A 70 23.86 0.57 -4.17
CA LEU A 70 23.85 -0.56 -3.23
C LEU A 70 25.02 -1.52 -3.47
N LEU A 71 25.27 -1.90 -4.73
CA LEU A 71 26.34 -2.84 -5.08
C LEU A 71 27.75 -2.27 -4.85
N ARG A 72 27.91 -0.94 -4.88
CA ARG A 72 29.18 -0.28 -4.58
C ARG A 72 29.37 0.07 -3.10
N ALA A 73 28.33 0.01 -2.31
CA ALA A 73 28.43 0.24 -0.87
C ALA A 73 29.29 -0.85 -0.22
N GLN A 74 30.09 -0.47 0.76
CA GLN A 74 30.83 -1.46 1.56
C GLN A 74 29.81 -2.33 2.32
N PRO A 75 29.85 -3.67 2.17
CA PRO A 75 28.83 -4.55 2.76
C PRO A 75 28.59 -4.29 4.25
N GLU A 76 29.65 -4.06 5.02
CA GLU A 76 29.62 -3.82 6.47
C GLU A 76 28.85 -2.52 6.81
N SER A 77 28.87 -1.54 5.90
CA SER A 77 28.14 -0.27 6.10
C SER A 77 26.62 -0.43 6.02
N LEU A 78 26.17 -1.53 5.42
CA LEU A 78 24.73 -1.86 5.27
C LEU A 78 24.21 -2.74 6.41
N LEU A 79 25.07 -3.20 7.34
CA LEU A 79 24.68 -4.12 8.41
C LEU A 79 24.41 -3.39 9.72
N ASP A 80 23.50 -3.93 10.52
CA ASP A 80 23.33 -3.52 11.91
C ASP A 80 24.43 -4.13 12.82
N ALA A 81 24.34 -3.88 14.13
CA ALA A 81 25.31 -4.36 15.10
C ALA A 81 25.32 -5.91 15.26
N ALA A 82 24.26 -6.58 14.83
CA ALA A 82 24.16 -8.05 14.84
C ALA A 82 24.64 -8.68 13.52
N GLY A 83 25.12 -7.88 12.56
CA GLY A 83 25.56 -8.35 11.25
C GLY A 83 24.40 -8.69 10.29
N VAL A 84 23.18 -8.26 10.62
CA VAL A 84 21.99 -8.39 9.77
C VAL A 84 21.90 -7.18 8.86
N LEU A 85 21.48 -7.39 7.61
CA LEU A 85 21.23 -6.29 6.67
C LEU A 85 20.19 -5.32 7.26
N ASP A 86 20.52 -4.03 7.29
CA ASP A 86 19.65 -2.98 7.78
C ASP A 86 19.01 -2.21 6.61
N PRO A 87 17.71 -2.37 6.33
CA PRO A 87 17.03 -1.65 5.25
C PRO A 87 17.14 -0.13 5.36
N ALA A 88 17.21 0.44 6.57
CA ALA A 88 17.41 1.88 6.76
C ALA A 88 18.76 2.35 6.21
N ARG A 89 19.83 1.58 6.45
CA ARG A 89 21.16 1.87 5.92
C ARG A 89 21.22 1.70 4.40
N ALA A 90 20.49 0.70 3.86
CA ALA A 90 20.35 0.52 2.43
C ALA A 90 19.64 1.72 1.77
N VAL A 91 18.56 2.23 2.36
CA VAL A 91 17.87 3.46 1.91
C VAL A 91 18.82 4.66 1.98
N ALA A 92 19.56 4.83 3.07
CA ALA A 92 20.54 5.92 3.21
C ALA A 92 21.62 5.84 2.12
N ALA A 93 22.13 4.65 1.80
CA ALA A 93 23.11 4.47 0.71
C ALA A 93 22.52 4.82 -0.67
N MET A 94 21.26 4.46 -0.93
CA MET A 94 20.57 4.85 -2.18
C MET A 94 20.34 6.36 -2.28
N LEU A 95 20.12 7.05 -1.16
CA LEU A 95 19.86 8.49 -1.10
C LEU A 95 21.12 9.37 -1.17
N VAL A 96 22.32 8.81 -1.16
CA VAL A 96 23.56 9.58 -1.29
C VAL A 96 23.53 10.44 -2.56
N GLY A 97 23.69 11.75 -2.41
CA GLY A 97 23.66 12.71 -3.51
C GLY A 97 22.27 13.10 -4.02
N GLU A 98 21.19 12.61 -3.40
CA GLU A 98 19.84 13.07 -3.73
C GLU A 98 19.50 14.37 -3.01
N LYS A 99 18.83 15.29 -3.72
CA LYS A 99 18.33 16.53 -3.10
C LYS A 99 17.05 16.23 -2.29
N PRO A 100 16.81 16.95 -1.18
CA PRO A 100 15.54 16.90 -0.47
C PRO A 100 14.35 17.29 -1.38
N GLY A 101 13.16 16.76 -1.10
CA GLY A 101 11.98 16.95 -1.93
C GLY A 101 12.03 16.15 -3.24
N GLY A 102 11.09 16.40 -4.16
CA GLY A 102 11.01 15.69 -5.45
C GLY A 102 10.85 14.18 -5.27
N HIS A 103 9.89 13.78 -4.48
CA HIS A 103 9.57 12.37 -4.19
C HIS A 103 9.00 11.63 -5.41
N ALA A 104 7.88 10.96 -5.30
CA ALA A 104 7.21 10.17 -6.33
C ALA A 104 8.14 9.06 -6.89
N GLU A 105 8.52 9.08 -8.17
CA GLU A 105 9.30 7.99 -8.79
C GLU A 105 10.56 7.59 -7.99
N ARG A 106 11.23 8.54 -7.36
CA ARG A 106 12.39 8.25 -6.51
C ARG A 106 12.00 7.44 -5.27
N SER A 107 10.95 7.84 -4.57
CA SER A 107 10.47 7.14 -3.37
C SER A 107 9.94 5.76 -3.71
N ILE A 108 9.22 5.63 -4.83
CA ILE A 108 8.70 4.36 -5.36
C ILE A 108 9.84 3.40 -5.69
N ALA A 109 10.84 3.88 -6.45
CA ALA A 109 11.98 3.04 -6.84
C ALA A 109 12.77 2.54 -5.62
N ILE A 110 13.09 3.43 -4.68
CA ILE A 110 13.81 3.08 -3.45
C ILE A 110 12.97 2.17 -2.56
N GLY A 111 11.69 2.49 -2.38
CA GLY A 111 10.80 1.72 -1.52
C GLY A 111 10.53 0.30 -2.02
N THR A 112 10.43 0.12 -3.34
CA THR A 112 10.32 -1.21 -3.94
C THR A 112 11.56 -2.05 -3.69
N ILE A 113 12.77 -1.46 -3.87
CA ILE A 113 14.03 -2.14 -3.58
C ILE A 113 14.11 -2.51 -2.10
N GLU A 114 13.79 -1.58 -1.22
CA GLU A 114 13.81 -1.76 0.23
C GLU A 114 12.84 -2.86 0.68
N THR A 115 11.64 -2.90 0.09
CA THR A 115 10.66 -3.95 0.38
C THR A 115 11.17 -5.34 -0.05
N ALA A 116 11.88 -5.44 -1.19
CA ALA A 116 12.52 -6.69 -1.61
C ALA A 116 13.65 -7.13 -0.64
N LEU A 117 14.36 -6.16 -0.03
CA LEU A 117 15.34 -6.48 1.02
C LEU A 117 14.66 -7.06 2.27
N TRP A 118 13.49 -6.55 2.67
CA TRP A 118 12.73 -7.12 3.78
C TRP A 118 12.26 -8.56 3.52
N ASP A 119 11.83 -8.85 2.29
CA ASP A 119 11.48 -10.21 1.89
C ASP A 119 12.69 -11.14 1.98
N ALA A 120 13.86 -10.69 1.48
CA ALA A 120 15.12 -11.44 1.57
C ALA A 120 15.57 -11.67 3.03
N ILE A 121 15.45 -10.66 3.89
CA ILE A 121 15.80 -10.76 5.32
C ILE A 121 14.89 -11.76 6.01
N GLY A 122 13.58 -11.71 5.77
CA GLY A 122 12.64 -12.68 6.33
C GLY A 122 12.98 -14.12 5.91
N LYS A 123 13.29 -14.34 4.64
CA LYS A 123 13.73 -15.63 4.11
C LYS A 123 15.05 -16.11 4.71
N ALA A 124 16.03 -15.22 4.83
CA ALA A 124 17.32 -15.54 5.45
C ALA A 124 17.22 -15.89 6.95
N GLN A 125 16.21 -15.37 7.62
CA GLN A 125 15.93 -15.65 9.04
C GLN A 125 14.89 -16.78 9.22
N GLU A 126 14.36 -17.34 8.13
CA GLU A 126 13.26 -18.33 8.13
C GLU A 126 12.00 -17.81 8.88
N LEU A 127 11.73 -16.51 8.82
CA LEU A 127 10.61 -15.85 9.48
C LEU A 127 9.74 -15.10 8.47
N PRO A 128 8.41 -15.02 8.70
CA PRO A 128 7.58 -14.05 7.99
C PRO A 128 8.11 -12.63 8.18
N THR A 129 8.10 -11.81 7.12
CA THR A 129 8.51 -10.40 7.22
C THR A 129 7.67 -9.65 8.26
N ALA A 130 6.39 -10.00 8.41
CA ALA A 130 5.53 -9.46 9.46
C ALA A 130 6.08 -9.72 10.87
N GLU A 131 6.62 -10.91 11.12
CA GLU A 131 7.23 -11.26 12.41
C GLU A 131 8.54 -10.47 12.64
N VAL A 132 9.37 -10.32 11.59
CA VAL A 132 10.60 -9.51 11.65
C VAL A 132 10.29 -8.05 11.97
N LEU A 133 9.25 -7.49 11.32
CA LEU A 133 8.77 -6.12 11.58
C LEU A 133 8.25 -5.96 13.02
N ALA A 134 7.43 -6.92 13.50
CA ALA A 134 6.89 -6.90 14.86
C ALA A 134 8.00 -6.89 15.91
N ARG A 135 9.00 -7.75 15.76
CA ARG A 135 10.16 -7.81 16.67
C ARG A 135 10.96 -6.51 16.65
N ARG A 136 11.18 -5.94 15.47
CA ARG A 136 12.00 -4.72 15.32
C ARG A 136 11.32 -3.46 15.82
N TYR A 137 10.02 -3.30 15.58
CA TYR A 137 9.32 -2.02 15.82
C TYR A 137 8.33 -2.04 16.97
N ARG A 138 7.81 -3.22 17.34
CA ARG A 138 6.79 -3.38 18.38
C ARG A 138 7.27 -4.16 19.60
N GLY A 139 8.45 -4.77 19.54
CA GLY A 139 9.00 -5.59 20.62
C GLY A 139 8.18 -6.85 20.93
N GLY A 140 7.42 -7.36 19.96
CA GLY A 140 6.47 -8.46 20.14
C GLY A 140 6.39 -9.38 18.93
N THR A 141 5.25 -10.03 18.78
CA THR A 141 4.92 -10.92 17.67
C THR A 141 3.92 -10.27 16.73
N MET A 142 3.89 -10.73 15.47
CA MET A 142 2.92 -10.25 14.48
C MET A 142 1.48 -10.58 14.87
N GLN A 143 0.53 -9.75 14.40
CA GLN A 143 -0.89 -10.06 14.52
C GLN A 143 -1.24 -11.33 13.74
N ARG A 144 -2.06 -12.20 14.35
CA ARG A 144 -2.53 -13.44 13.73
C ARG A 144 -3.82 -13.28 12.96
N LYS A 145 -4.51 -12.15 13.13
CA LYS A 145 -5.78 -11.84 12.49
C LYS A 145 -5.77 -10.35 12.12
N VAL A 146 -5.97 -10.04 10.84
CA VAL A 146 -5.95 -8.69 10.27
C VAL A 146 -7.31 -8.37 9.69
N SER A 147 -7.87 -7.21 10.02
CA SER A 147 -9.09 -6.67 9.39
C SER A 147 -8.79 -6.28 7.95
N VAL A 148 -9.72 -6.62 7.03
CA VAL A 148 -9.61 -6.26 5.63
C VAL A 148 -10.88 -5.61 5.12
N TYR A 149 -10.70 -4.70 4.14
CA TYR A 149 -11.79 -4.16 3.35
C TYR A 149 -11.47 -4.31 1.86
N VAL A 150 -12.48 -4.36 1.01
CA VAL A 150 -12.30 -4.55 -0.42
C VAL A 150 -12.60 -3.29 -1.21
N GLY A 151 -11.75 -2.95 -2.17
CA GLY A 151 -11.98 -1.89 -3.13
C GLY A 151 -12.79 -2.38 -4.32
N GLY A 152 -13.83 -1.62 -4.69
CA GLY A 152 -14.74 -1.92 -5.79
C GLY A 152 -15.43 -0.66 -6.32
N GLY A 153 -16.59 -0.82 -6.92
CA GLY A 153 -17.41 0.27 -7.45
C GLY A 153 -16.71 1.03 -8.59
N TRP A 154 -15.98 0.32 -9.43
CA TRP A 154 -15.29 0.88 -10.59
C TRP A 154 -16.27 1.37 -11.65
N TYR A 155 -15.91 2.43 -12.37
CA TYR A 155 -16.69 2.90 -13.51
C TYR A 155 -16.47 2.02 -14.73
N ARG A 156 -17.57 1.52 -15.29
CA ARG A 156 -17.56 0.66 -16.48
C ARG A 156 -18.41 1.29 -17.58
N PRO A 157 -18.04 1.20 -18.86
CA PRO A 157 -18.90 1.64 -19.96
C PRO A 157 -20.26 0.94 -19.91
N GLY A 158 -21.35 1.71 -19.90
CA GLY A 158 -22.72 1.18 -19.80
C GLY A 158 -23.13 0.64 -18.43
N GLY A 159 -22.26 0.76 -17.41
CA GLY A 159 -22.59 0.38 -16.03
C GLY A 159 -23.69 1.25 -15.44
N VAL A 160 -24.48 0.66 -14.56
CA VAL A 160 -25.59 1.31 -13.85
C VAL A 160 -25.38 1.23 -12.34
N ALA A 161 -26.06 2.08 -11.58
CA ALA A 161 -25.90 2.14 -10.12
C ALA A 161 -26.13 0.78 -9.42
N LYS A 162 -27.02 -0.04 -9.94
CA LYS A 162 -27.32 -1.38 -9.40
C LYS A 162 -26.13 -2.34 -9.47
N ASP A 163 -25.22 -2.17 -10.43
CA ASP A 163 -24.05 -3.06 -10.58
C ASP A 163 -23.16 -3.03 -9.34
N VAL A 164 -23.14 -1.89 -8.62
CA VAL A 164 -22.40 -1.74 -7.36
C VAL A 164 -22.97 -2.68 -6.27
N ALA A 165 -24.28 -2.80 -6.17
CA ALA A 165 -24.90 -3.72 -5.20
C ALA A 165 -24.56 -5.19 -5.53
N ASP A 166 -24.57 -5.56 -6.80
CA ASP A 166 -24.27 -6.93 -7.23
C ASP A 166 -22.78 -7.25 -7.01
N GLU A 167 -21.87 -6.29 -7.25
CA GLU A 167 -20.44 -6.41 -6.92
C GLU A 167 -20.24 -6.59 -5.41
N ILE A 168 -20.91 -5.80 -4.58
CA ILE A 168 -20.82 -5.92 -3.10
C ILE A 168 -21.32 -7.28 -2.62
N ARG A 169 -22.41 -7.82 -3.17
CA ARG A 169 -22.86 -9.18 -2.84
C ARG A 169 -21.82 -10.24 -3.17
N SER A 170 -21.11 -10.07 -4.29
CA SER A 170 -19.99 -10.95 -4.66
C SER A 170 -18.85 -10.86 -3.64
N HIS A 171 -18.50 -9.65 -3.19
CA HIS A 171 -17.50 -9.45 -2.15
C HIS A 171 -17.93 -10.05 -0.80
N GLN A 172 -19.20 -9.91 -0.42
CA GLN A 172 -19.75 -10.52 0.78
C GLN A 172 -19.70 -12.06 0.72
N ALA A 173 -19.99 -12.65 -0.44
CA ALA A 173 -19.84 -14.08 -0.68
C ALA A 173 -18.36 -14.54 -0.56
N GLY A 174 -17.42 -13.65 -0.85
CA GLY A 174 -15.97 -13.83 -0.63
C GLY A 174 -15.52 -13.55 0.81
N GLY A 175 -16.45 -13.29 1.75
CA GLY A 175 -16.14 -13.10 3.17
C GLY A 175 -15.85 -11.65 3.60
N TYR A 176 -15.87 -10.68 2.68
CA TYR A 176 -15.66 -9.27 3.00
C TYR A 176 -16.90 -8.65 3.65
N THR A 177 -16.70 -7.80 4.64
CA THR A 177 -17.77 -7.08 5.34
C THR A 177 -17.73 -5.58 5.11
N HIS A 178 -16.58 -5.04 4.75
CA HIS A 178 -16.37 -3.61 4.50
C HIS A 178 -15.93 -3.40 3.06
N VAL A 179 -16.49 -2.38 2.42
CA VAL A 179 -16.27 -2.08 1.00
C VAL A 179 -15.92 -0.60 0.83
N LYS A 180 -15.05 -0.30 -0.13
CA LYS A 180 -14.78 1.05 -0.62
C LYS A 180 -15.19 1.13 -2.09
N ILE A 181 -16.00 2.12 -2.48
CA ILE A 181 -16.41 2.35 -3.87
C ILE A 181 -15.89 3.67 -4.39
N LYS A 182 -15.71 3.77 -5.71
CA LYS A 182 -15.25 4.99 -6.37
C LYS A 182 -16.40 5.99 -6.55
N VAL A 183 -16.09 7.29 -6.33
CA VAL A 183 -16.98 8.44 -6.61
C VAL A 183 -16.24 9.49 -7.47
N GLY A 184 -16.95 10.45 -8.05
CA GLY A 184 -16.38 11.52 -8.88
C GLY A 184 -16.19 11.18 -10.36
N GLY A 185 -16.48 9.96 -10.78
CA GLY A 185 -16.42 9.56 -12.19
C GLY A 185 -17.77 9.72 -12.93
N ALA A 186 -18.83 10.08 -12.20
CA ALA A 186 -20.17 10.37 -12.70
C ALA A 186 -20.67 11.71 -12.12
N SER A 187 -21.93 12.08 -12.36
CA SER A 187 -22.53 13.22 -11.66
C SER A 187 -22.75 12.90 -10.18
N LEU A 188 -22.82 13.94 -9.33
CA LEU A 188 -23.13 13.76 -7.90
C LEU A 188 -24.40 12.94 -7.69
N ASP A 189 -25.49 13.24 -8.42
CA ASP A 189 -26.74 12.51 -8.30
C ASP A 189 -26.61 11.02 -8.66
N GLU A 190 -25.77 10.68 -9.65
CA GLU A 190 -25.51 9.29 -9.99
C GLU A 190 -24.63 8.61 -8.94
N ASP A 191 -23.62 9.28 -8.42
CA ASP A 191 -22.79 8.73 -7.34
C ASP A 191 -23.62 8.53 -6.06
N LEU A 192 -24.55 9.43 -5.73
CA LEU A 192 -25.47 9.21 -4.60
C LEU A 192 -26.38 7.99 -4.84
N ARG A 193 -26.92 7.80 -6.05
CA ARG A 193 -27.67 6.57 -6.39
C ARG A 193 -26.82 5.31 -6.24
N ARG A 194 -25.53 5.36 -6.61
CA ARG A 194 -24.60 4.24 -6.44
C ARG A 194 -24.34 3.94 -4.97
N ILE A 195 -24.21 4.98 -4.13
CA ILE A 195 -24.10 4.86 -2.67
C ILE A 195 -25.37 4.24 -2.08
N ASP A 196 -26.56 4.71 -2.48
CA ASP A 196 -27.83 4.14 -2.03
C ASP A 196 -27.98 2.66 -2.40
N CYS A 197 -27.57 2.29 -3.64
CA CYS A 197 -27.53 0.90 -4.07
C CYS A 197 -26.54 0.07 -3.22
N ALA A 198 -25.36 0.61 -2.91
CA ALA A 198 -24.40 -0.05 -2.04
C ALA A 198 -24.96 -0.28 -0.62
N LEU A 199 -25.56 0.75 -0.03
CA LEU A 199 -26.13 0.70 1.31
C LEU A 199 -27.36 -0.24 1.40
N SER A 200 -28.07 -0.46 0.30
CA SER A 200 -29.22 -1.39 0.26
C SER A 200 -28.83 -2.85 0.55
N VAL A 201 -27.54 -3.19 0.48
CA VAL A 201 -27.01 -4.56 0.66
C VAL A 201 -25.98 -4.66 1.79
N LEU A 202 -25.61 -3.55 2.40
CA LEU A 202 -24.71 -3.50 3.55
C LEU A 202 -25.50 -3.39 4.87
N PRO A 203 -24.96 -3.85 6.02
CA PRO A 203 -25.65 -3.76 7.31
C PRO A 203 -25.93 -2.32 7.74
N ASP A 204 -24.99 -1.43 7.53
CA ASP A 204 -25.06 0.01 7.82
C ASP A 204 -23.98 0.79 7.05
N SER A 205 -24.02 2.12 7.15
CA SER A 205 -23.09 3.01 6.44
C SER A 205 -21.64 2.94 6.93
N GLY A 206 -21.39 2.45 8.15
CA GLY A 206 -20.04 2.21 8.67
C GLY A 206 -19.30 1.07 7.94
N HIS A 207 -20.00 0.30 7.10
CA HIS A 207 -19.40 -0.72 6.24
C HIS A 207 -19.02 -0.19 4.85
N LEU A 208 -19.36 1.06 4.51
CA LEU A 208 -19.10 1.68 3.22
C LEU A 208 -18.17 2.87 3.34
N ALA A 209 -17.06 2.86 2.59
CA ALA A 209 -16.22 4.00 2.32
C ALA A 209 -16.37 4.47 0.86
N VAL A 210 -16.06 5.73 0.58
CA VAL A 210 -16.03 6.28 -0.78
C VAL A 210 -14.70 6.93 -1.07
N ASP A 211 -14.26 6.89 -2.34
CA ASP A 211 -12.94 7.35 -2.78
C ASP A 211 -13.06 8.16 -4.07
N ALA A 212 -12.63 9.42 -4.02
CA ALA A 212 -12.66 10.35 -5.15
C ALA A 212 -11.34 10.40 -5.93
N ASN A 213 -10.28 9.71 -5.49
CA ASN A 213 -8.96 9.70 -6.12
C ASN A 213 -8.46 11.12 -6.48
N CYS A 214 -8.51 12.04 -5.55
CA CYS A 214 -8.04 13.44 -5.69
C CYS A 214 -8.72 14.24 -6.82
N LYS A 215 -9.94 13.84 -7.21
CA LYS A 215 -10.62 14.36 -8.40
C LYS A 215 -11.09 15.79 -8.28
N PHE A 216 -11.57 16.21 -7.10
CA PHE A 216 -12.38 17.41 -6.98
C PHE A 216 -11.56 18.69 -6.78
N GLN A 217 -12.01 19.76 -7.43
CA GLN A 217 -11.65 21.12 -7.08
C GLN A 217 -12.53 21.60 -5.90
N ARG A 218 -12.17 22.71 -5.27
CA ARG A 218 -12.77 23.21 -4.03
C ARG A 218 -14.30 23.19 -4.03
N GLU A 219 -14.95 23.76 -5.03
CA GLU A 219 -16.41 23.85 -5.07
C GLU A 219 -17.07 22.46 -5.11
N GLU A 220 -16.54 21.58 -5.93
CA GLU A 220 -17.06 20.22 -6.07
C GLU A 220 -16.78 19.37 -4.81
N ALA A 221 -15.58 19.48 -4.22
CA ALA A 221 -15.23 18.80 -2.98
C ALA A 221 -16.18 19.17 -1.83
N LEU A 222 -16.50 20.45 -1.68
CA LEU A 222 -17.44 20.92 -0.65
C LEU A 222 -18.88 20.45 -0.92
N ARG A 223 -19.33 20.43 -2.18
CA ARG A 223 -20.63 19.90 -2.57
C ARG A 223 -20.75 18.41 -2.26
N TYR A 224 -19.70 17.62 -2.55
CA TYR A 224 -19.67 16.21 -2.17
C TYR A 224 -19.64 16.03 -0.65
N ALA A 225 -18.84 16.79 0.07
CA ALA A 225 -18.80 16.75 1.53
C ALA A 225 -20.19 17.03 2.15
N GLU A 226 -20.89 18.06 1.69
CA GLU A 226 -22.25 18.39 2.14
C GLU A 226 -23.24 17.26 1.85
N ALA A 227 -23.20 16.70 0.61
CA ALA A 227 -24.12 15.63 0.20
C ALA A 227 -23.84 14.30 0.91
N LEU A 228 -22.58 14.00 1.22
CA LEU A 228 -22.16 12.76 1.87
C LEU A 228 -22.28 12.78 3.41
N ALA A 229 -22.24 13.96 4.03
CA ALA A 229 -22.25 14.06 5.50
C ALA A 229 -23.45 13.35 6.17
N PRO A 230 -24.70 13.41 5.62
CA PRO A 230 -25.85 12.72 6.23
C PRO A 230 -25.76 11.19 6.21
N TYR A 231 -24.96 10.61 5.32
CA TYR A 231 -24.82 9.16 5.23
C TYR A 231 -24.02 8.55 6.39
N GLY A 232 -23.11 9.32 7.01
CA GLY A 232 -22.25 8.81 8.08
C GLY A 232 -21.36 7.65 7.62
N LEU A 233 -20.78 7.77 6.43
CA LEU A 233 -19.94 6.74 5.82
C LEU A 233 -18.69 6.45 6.66
N ARG A 234 -18.09 5.27 6.48
CA ARG A 234 -16.87 4.84 7.16
C ARG A 234 -15.73 5.85 7.00
N TRP A 235 -15.50 6.34 5.76
CA TRP A 235 -14.66 7.49 5.44
C TRP A 235 -14.92 8.01 4.03
N PHE A 236 -14.54 9.27 3.79
CA PHE A 236 -14.42 9.87 2.48
C PHE A 236 -12.94 10.06 2.15
N GLU A 237 -12.47 9.35 1.13
CA GLU A 237 -11.06 9.24 0.74
C GLU A 237 -10.71 10.20 -0.39
N GLU A 238 -9.56 10.86 -0.25
CA GLU A 238 -8.91 11.71 -1.25
C GLU A 238 -9.86 12.67 -2.00
N PRO A 239 -10.59 13.53 -1.29
CA PRO A 239 -11.57 14.42 -1.94
C PRO A 239 -10.93 15.40 -2.93
N CYS A 240 -9.69 15.84 -2.70
CA CYS A 240 -9.01 16.88 -3.50
C CYS A 240 -7.53 16.58 -3.69
N ASP A 241 -6.79 17.48 -4.35
CA ASP A 241 -5.33 17.34 -4.55
C ASP A 241 -4.62 17.00 -3.23
N PRO A 242 -3.74 15.99 -3.21
CA PRO A 242 -3.10 15.50 -1.98
C PRO A 242 -2.19 16.53 -1.31
N ASN A 243 -1.77 17.58 -2.03
CA ASN A 243 -0.94 18.67 -1.51
C ASN A 243 -1.73 19.94 -1.18
N ASP A 244 -3.04 19.97 -1.44
CA ASP A 244 -3.89 21.10 -1.02
C ASP A 244 -4.34 20.95 0.43
N TYR A 245 -3.38 21.10 1.35
CA TYR A 245 -3.65 21.00 2.79
C TYR A 245 -4.63 22.05 3.28
N SER A 246 -4.76 23.20 2.61
CA SER A 246 -5.72 24.24 3.00
C SER A 246 -7.16 23.82 2.68
N LEU A 247 -7.40 23.21 1.53
CA LEU A 247 -8.70 22.65 1.19
C LEU A 247 -9.03 21.43 2.03
N MET A 248 -8.04 20.58 2.34
CA MET A 248 -8.21 19.47 3.29
C MET A 248 -8.66 19.97 4.67
N ALA A 249 -8.06 21.06 5.19
CA ALA A 249 -8.45 21.65 6.46
C ALA A 249 -9.87 22.26 6.41
N GLU A 250 -10.24 22.89 5.30
CA GLU A 250 -11.60 23.38 5.09
C GLU A 250 -12.61 22.22 5.11
N LEU A 251 -12.34 21.16 4.37
CA LEU A 251 -13.16 19.95 4.35
C LEU A 251 -13.28 19.31 5.73
N ALA A 252 -12.18 19.18 6.46
CA ALA A 252 -12.17 18.62 7.82
C ALA A 252 -13.03 19.46 8.80
N SER A 253 -13.16 20.76 8.56
CA SER A 253 -13.98 21.67 9.37
C SER A 253 -15.49 21.55 9.13
N VAL A 254 -15.90 21.13 7.91
CA VAL A 254 -17.32 21.06 7.51
C VAL A 254 -17.85 19.63 7.37
N TYR A 255 -16.98 18.64 7.17
CA TYR A 255 -17.34 17.24 7.04
C TYR A 255 -17.11 16.50 8.35
N ALA A 256 -18.18 16.24 9.10
CA ALA A 256 -18.12 15.62 10.43
C ALA A 256 -17.67 14.15 10.42
N PRO A 257 -18.07 13.28 9.45
CA PRO A 257 -17.58 11.90 9.40
C PRO A 257 -16.07 11.82 9.11
N PRO A 258 -15.45 10.61 9.18
CA PRO A 258 -14.03 10.46 8.92
C PRO A 258 -13.61 10.82 7.49
N LEU A 259 -12.45 11.45 7.36
CA LEU A 259 -11.70 11.62 6.11
C LEU A 259 -10.56 10.60 6.05
N SER A 260 -10.10 10.32 4.84
CA SER A 260 -8.95 9.46 4.61
C SER A 260 -8.11 9.98 3.44
N ALA A 261 -6.78 9.91 3.55
CA ALA A 261 -5.84 10.23 2.48
C ALA A 261 -4.47 9.61 2.75
N GLY A 262 -3.61 9.59 1.72
CA GLY A 262 -2.22 9.23 1.92
C GLY A 262 -1.58 8.43 0.79
N GLU A 263 -2.34 7.76 -0.08
CA GLU A 263 -1.76 6.96 -1.18
C GLU A 263 -0.87 7.79 -2.13
N ASN A 264 -1.12 9.09 -2.19
CA ASN A 264 -0.38 10.06 -2.99
C ASN A 264 0.62 10.91 -2.18
N LEU A 265 0.95 10.48 -0.95
CA LEU A 265 1.98 11.09 -0.09
C LEU A 265 3.20 10.16 -0.02
N TYR A 266 4.37 10.69 -0.35
CA TYR A 266 5.56 9.87 -0.64
C TYR A 266 6.66 9.96 0.41
N GLY A 267 6.44 10.69 1.49
CA GLY A 267 7.45 10.86 2.52
C GLY A 267 6.91 11.36 3.85
N MET A 268 7.76 11.26 4.87
CA MET A 268 7.45 11.70 6.24
C MET A 268 6.93 13.15 6.28
N GLN A 269 7.55 14.06 5.48
CA GLN A 269 7.18 15.48 5.51
C GLN A 269 5.80 15.71 4.92
N ASP A 270 5.41 14.97 3.88
CA ASP A 270 4.09 15.10 3.26
C ASP A 270 3.00 14.73 4.27
N VAL A 271 3.16 13.60 4.97
CA VAL A 271 2.22 13.16 6.02
C VAL A 271 2.24 14.09 7.23
N THR A 272 3.42 14.59 7.61
CA THR A 272 3.52 15.61 8.67
C THR A 272 2.75 16.88 8.30
N ASN A 273 2.81 17.30 7.04
CA ASN A 273 2.06 18.45 6.55
C ASN A 273 0.55 18.16 6.55
N LEU A 274 0.12 16.99 6.12
CA LEU A 274 -1.29 16.60 6.16
C LEU A 274 -1.86 16.71 7.59
N VAL A 275 -1.20 16.10 8.58
CA VAL A 275 -1.70 16.11 9.97
C VAL A 275 -1.61 17.47 10.64
N ARG A 276 -0.63 18.30 10.28
CA ARG A 276 -0.41 19.63 10.87
C ARG A 276 -1.20 20.75 10.21
N LEU A 277 -1.39 20.69 8.89
CA LEU A 277 -1.92 21.76 8.08
C LEU A 277 -3.26 21.39 7.43
N GLY A 278 -3.50 20.10 7.20
CA GLY A 278 -4.71 19.59 6.57
C GLY A 278 -5.91 19.43 7.50
N GLY A 279 -5.80 19.86 8.77
CA GLY A 279 -6.91 19.76 9.73
C GLY A 279 -7.28 18.34 10.13
N TRP A 280 -6.37 17.37 9.95
CA TRP A 280 -6.60 15.96 10.21
C TRP A 280 -6.84 15.70 11.71
N ARG A 281 -7.82 14.85 12.03
CA ARG A 281 -8.34 14.61 13.37
C ARG A 281 -7.94 13.22 13.85
N SER A 282 -7.00 13.14 14.78
CA SER A 282 -6.36 11.89 15.24
C SER A 282 -7.34 10.87 15.83
N GLU A 283 -8.48 11.31 16.32
CA GLU A 283 -9.51 10.46 16.92
C GLU A 283 -10.40 9.74 15.88
N LYS A 284 -10.34 10.13 14.60
CA LYS A 284 -11.24 9.54 13.58
C LYS A 284 -10.71 9.49 12.15
N ASP A 285 -9.83 10.41 11.71
CA ASP A 285 -9.34 10.43 10.33
C ASP A 285 -8.25 9.38 10.11
N LEU A 286 -8.13 8.90 8.88
CA LEU A 286 -7.27 7.77 8.52
C LEU A 286 -6.11 8.21 7.64
N ILE A 287 -4.99 7.47 7.74
CA ILE A 287 -3.77 7.68 6.97
C ILE A 287 -3.51 6.44 6.13
N GLN A 288 -3.46 6.59 4.80
CA GLN A 288 -3.42 5.50 3.83
C GLN A 288 -2.18 5.52 2.92
N VAL A 289 -1.03 5.87 3.46
CA VAL A 289 0.23 5.86 2.71
C VAL A 289 0.49 4.46 2.13
N ASP A 290 1.01 4.41 0.90
CA ASP A 290 1.43 3.16 0.26
C ASP A 290 2.90 2.87 0.63
N PRO A 291 3.19 1.75 1.34
CA PRO A 291 4.53 1.51 1.87
C PRO A 291 5.62 1.38 0.80
N PRO A 292 5.49 0.54 -0.25
CA PRO A 292 6.47 0.49 -1.33
C PRO A 292 6.64 1.82 -2.07
N GLN A 293 5.62 2.68 -2.11
CA GLN A 293 5.68 3.96 -2.81
C GLN A 293 6.30 5.09 -1.97
N SER A 294 6.44 4.90 -0.65
CA SER A 294 6.93 5.91 0.30
C SER A 294 8.25 5.53 0.97
N TYR A 295 9.26 5.17 0.18
CA TYR A 295 10.59 4.73 0.64
C TYR A 295 10.63 3.38 1.37
N GLY A 296 9.55 2.58 1.36
CA GLY A 296 9.53 1.22 1.85
C GLY A 296 9.02 1.05 3.28
N LEU A 297 9.13 -0.18 3.77
CA LEU A 297 8.53 -0.60 5.04
C LEU A 297 9.18 0.08 6.26
N HIS A 298 10.51 0.31 6.22
CA HIS A 298 11.21 1.03 7.30
C HIS A 298 10.75 2.49 7.41
N ALA A 299 10.65 3.20 6.28
CA ALA A 299 10.20 4.59 6.27
C ALA A 299 8.76 4.70 6.78
N PHE A 300 7.89 3.79 6.34
CA PHE A 300 6.51 3.71 6.82
C PHE A 300 6.44 3.43 8.33
N ALA A 301 7.18 2.43 8.84
CA ALA A 301 7.21 2.12 10.27
C ALA A 301 7.71 3.31 11.11
N SER A 302 8.70 4.04 10.59
CA SER A 302 9.22 5.25 11.23
C SER A 302 8.18 6.37 11.26
N MET A 303 7.37 6.50 10.20
CA MET A 303 6.26 7.45 10.12
C MET A 303 5.18 7.12 11.15
N VAL A 304 4.73 5.86 11.23
CA VAL A 304 3.75 5.42 12.24
C VAL A 304 4.23 5.77 13.64
N ARG A 305 5.48 5.44 13.99
CA ARG A 305 6.04 5.75 15.32
C ARG A 305 6.13 7.24 15.60
N ALA A 306 6.49 8.05 14.61
CA ALA A 306 6.55 9.50 14.76
C ALA A 306 5.16 10.11 14.98
N LEU A 307 4.14 9.55 14.38
CA LEU A 307 2.74 9.96 14.54
C LEU A 307 2.16 9.43 15.85
N GLU A 308 2.47 8.21 16.28
CA GLU A 308 2.11 7.69 17.61
C GLU A 308 2.63 8.62 18.73
N ALA A 309 3.85 9.12 18.60
CA ALA A 309 4.43 10.09 19.54
C ALA A 309 3.68 11.46 19.56
N GLN A 310 2.85 11.73 18.55
CA GLN A 310 1.99 12.91 18.43
C GLN A 310 0.51 12.62 18.77
N GLY A 311 0.20 11.41 19.26
CA GLY A 311 -1.15 11.02 19.67
C GLY A 311 -1.98 10.34 18.58
N TRP A 312 -1.40 9.99 17.42
CA TRP A 312 -2.07 9.21 16.38
C TRP A 312 -1.99 7.73 16.70
N PRO A 313 -3.10 7.03 16.87
CA PRO A 313 -3.04 5.59 17.18
C PRO A 313 -2.58 4.78 15.94
N ALA A 314 -1.87 3.67 16.16
CA ALA A 314 -1.52 2.76 15.08
C ALA A 314 -2.75 2.28 14.29
N GLY A 315 -3.91 2.19 14.96
CA GLY A 315 -5.20 1.82 14.36
C GLY A 315 -5.77 2.82 13.37
N SER A 316 -5.24 4.06 13.26
CA SER A 316 -5.64 5.03 12.23
C SER A 316 -4.93 4.83 10.89
N HIS A 317 -3.95 3.92 10.82
CA HIS A 317 -3.21 3.63 9.59
C HIS A 317 -3.81 2.43 8.85
N PHE A 318 -4.18 2.66 7.59
CA PHE A 318 -4.73 1.67 6.66
C PHE A 318 -3.93 1.73 5.35
N PRO A 319 -2.77 1.05 5.25
CA PRO A 319 -1.91 1.16 4.08
C PRO A 319 -2.65 0.86 2.77
N HIS A 320 -2.45 1.73 1.78
CA HIS A 320 -2.91 1.51 0.40
C HIS A 320 -2.18 0.32 -0.25
N GLY A 321 -2.75 -0.19 -1.33
CA GLY A 321 -2.11 -1.14 -2.23
C GLY A 321 -2.84 -2.48 -2.36
N GLY A 322 -3.59 -2.91 -1.34
CA GLY A 322 -4.43 -4.10 -1.41
C GLY A 322 -3.71 -5.39 -1.80
N ASN A 323 -2.51 -5.59 -1.30
CA ASN A 323 -1.61 -6.68 -1.70
C ASN A 323 -0.87 -7.30 -0.51
N GLN A 324 -0.08 -8.32 -0.80
CA GLN A 324 0.66 -9.11 0.19
C GLN A 324 1.68 -8.30 1.01
N MET A 325 2.29 -7.24 0.43
CA MET A 325 3.24 -6.37 1.12
C MET A 325 2.54 -5.55 2.20
N SER A 326 1.40 -4.96 1.85
CA SER A 326 0.57 -4.20 2.80
C SER A 326 0.04 -5.09 3.93
N LEU A 327 -0.39 -6.32 3.62
CA LEU A 327 -0.83 -7.29 4.63
C LEU A 327 0.28 -7.64 5.61
N ALA A 328 1.50 -7.89 5.11
CA ALA A 328 2.66 -8.19 5.98
C ALA A 328 2.99 -7.01 6.91
N LEU A 329 2.90 -5.77 6.40
CA LEU A 329 3.14 -4.57 7.19
C LEU A 329 2.07 -4.37 8.27
N VAL A 330 0.77 -4.50 7.91
CA VAL A 330 -0.34 -4.36 8.86
C VAL A 330 -0.21 -5.37 9.98
N ALA A 331 0.07 -6.64 9.64
CA ALA A 331 0.27 -7.69 10.63
C ALA A 331 1.47 -7.43 11.54
N GLY A 332 2.58 -6.93 10.97
CA GLY A 332 3.81 -6.68 11.70
C GLY A 332 3.74 -5.46 12.62
N LEU A 333 3.08 -4.41 12.21
CA LEU A 333 3.00 -3.16 12.98
C LEU A 333 1.72 -3.02 13.82
N GLY A 334 0.75 -3.92 13.66
CA GLY A 334 -0.50 -3.85 14.42
C GLY A 334 -1.38 -2.68 14.00
N LEU A 335 -1.54 -2.45 12.68
CA LEU A 335 -2.28 -1.32 12.13
C LEU A 335 -3.79 -1.58 12.09
N GLY A 336 -4.57 -0.58 11.66
CA GLY A 336 -6.03 -0.63 11.69
C GLY A 336 -6.68 -1.63 10.75
N GLY A 337 -6.08 -1.85 9.58
CA GLY A 337 -6.59 -2.80 8.58
C GLY A 337 -5.83 -2.75 7.27
N CYS A 338 -6.15 -3.69 6.38
CA CYS A 338 -5.52 -3.83 5.07
C CYS A 338 -6.57 -3.75 3.95
N GLU A 339 -6.25 -3.03 2.91
CA GLU A 339 -7.01 -3.03 1.67
C GLU A 339 -6.87 -4.36 0.93
N ALA A 340 -7.85 -4.71 0.09
CA ALA A 340 -7.80 -5.89 -0.78
C ALA A 340 -8.38 -5.58 -2.16
N TYR A 341 -7.74 -6.12 -3.21
CA TYR A 341 -8.18 -5.99 -4.60
C TYR A 341 -8.20 -7.36 -5.30
N PRO A 342 -9.04 -8.30 -4.87
CA PRO A 342 -9.10 -9.63 -5.47
C PRO A 342 -9.56 -9.54 -6.94
N GLY A 343 -8.73 -10.08 -7.86
CA GLY A 343 -9.05 -10.15 -9.29
C GLY A 343 -9.07 -8.83 -10.06
N VAL A 344 -8.63 -7.72 -9.45
CA VAL A 344 -8.69 -6.38 -10.08
C VAL A 344 -7.44 -6.04 -10.87
N PHE A 345 -6.26 -6.33 -10.35
CA PHE A 345 -4.96 -5.95 -10.92
C PHE A 345 -4.16 -7.17 -11.42
N GLY A 346 -4.86 -8.14 -12.04
CA GLY A 346 -4.22 -9.37 -12.51
C GLY A 346 -3.47 -10.07 -11.37
N SER A 347 -2.20 -10.41 -11.60
CA SER A 347 -1.36 -11.07 -10.59
C SER A 347 -0.90 -10.15 -9.45
N PHE A 348 -1.12 -8.84 -9.52
CA PHE A 348 -0.59 -7.87 -8.54
C PHE A 348 -1.58 -7.49 -7.45
N GLY A 349 -2.85 -7.86 -7.57
CA GLY A 349 -3.88 -7.59 -6.57
C GLY A 349 -4.19 -8.80 -5.69
N GLY A 350 -4.64 -8.53 -4.46
CA GLY A 350 -5.04 -9.59 -3.54
C GLY A 350 -3.88 -10.20 -2.73
N PHE A 351 -4.18 -11.35 -2.15
CA PHE A 351 -3.30 -12.05 -1.21
C PHE A 351 -2.88 -13.42 -1.78
N ALA A 352 -2.12 -14.19 -1.01
CA ALA A 352 -1.73 -15.55 -1.35
C ALA A 352 -2.95 -16.44 -1.63
N ASP A 353 -2.82 -17.42 -2.52
CA ASP A 353 -3.93 -18.26 -3.02
C ASP A 353 -4.66 -19.03 -1.89
N ASP A 354 -3.95 -19.30 -0.80
CA ASP A 354 -4.49 -19.96 0.39
C ASP A 354 -4.93 -18.99 1.51
N THR A 355 -4.93 -17.67 1.23
CA THR A 355 -5.42 -16.65 2.16
C THR A 355 -6.90 -16.43 1.95
N HIS A 356 -7.72 -16.90 2.90
CA HIS A 356 -9.18 -16.74 2.84
C HIS A 356 -9.63 -15.60 3.74
N VAL A 357 -10.64 -14.86 3.27
CA VAL A 357 -11.33 -13.83 4.06
C VAL A 357 -12.51 -14.47 4.76
N GLU A 358 -12.59 -14.29 6.07
CA GLU A 358 -13.70 -14.78 6.89
C GLU A 358 -14.19 -13.68 7.82
N GLY A 359 -15.45 -13.26 7.65
CA GLY A 359 -16.06 -12.22 8.46
C GLY A 359 -15.31 -10.89 8.45
N GLY A 360 -14.70 -10.51 7.32
CA GLY A 360 -13.92 -9.28 7.16
C GLY A 360 -12.47 -9.37 7.70
N PHE A 361 -11.96 -10.57 7.92
CA PHE A 361 -10.61 -10.78 8.43
C PHE A 361 -9.84 -11.83 7.61
N VAL A 362 -8.51 -11.70 7.64
CA VAL A 362 -7.57 -12.71 7.10
C VAL A 362 -6.56 -13.13 8.16
N HIS A 363 -6.03 -14.34 8.01
CA HIS A 363 -4.87 -14.83 8.74
C HIS A 363 -3.62 -14.65 7.87
N PRO A 364 -2.67 -13.78 8.26
CA PRO A 364 -1.45 -13.56 7.49
C PRO A 364 -0.65 -14.85 7.33
N PRO A 365 -0.01 -15.08 6.15
CA PRO A 365 0.80 -16.26 5.90
C PRO A 365 1.93 -16.41 6.91
N GLN A 366 2.26 -17.68 7.22
CA GLN A 366 3.38 -18.03 8.12
C GLN A 366 4.65 -18.39 7.33
N ARG A 367 4.67 -18.13 6.01
CA ARG A 367 5.83 -18.40 5.15
C ARG A 367 6.95 -17.39 5.41
N PRO A 368 8.24 -17.82 5.32
CA PRO A 368 9.36 -16.89 5.36
C PRO A 368 9.26 -15.79 4.29
N GLY A 369 9.72 -14.60 4.65
CA GLY A 369 9.57 -13.42 3.80
C GLY A 369 8.17 -12.83 3.84
N ILE A 370 7.80 -12.12 2.78
CA ILE A 370 6.44 -11.55 2.60
C ILE A 370 5.42 -12.64 2.26
N GLY A 371 5.90 -13.80 1.80
CA GLY A 371 5.05 -14.94 1.50
C GLY A 371 4.53 -14.97 0.07
N PHE A 372 5.23 -14.32 -0.87
CA PHE A 372 4.86 -14.29 -2.30
C PHE A 372 4.79 -15.67 -2.95
N GLU A 373 5.51 -16.66 -2.41
CA GLU A 373 5.46 -18.05 -2.86
C GLU A 373 4.07 -18.67 -2.75
N GLY A 374 3.21 -18.10 -1.91
CA GLY A 374 1.81 -18.47 -1.79
C GLY A 374 0.88 -17.87 -2.85
N HIS A 375 1.35 -16.89 -3.64
CA HIS A 375 0.61 -16.28 -4.73
C HIS A 375 1.18 -16.77 -6.08
N SER A 376 0.69 -17.90 -6.57
CA SER A 376 1.31 -18.66 -7.67
C SER A 376 1.54 -17.84 -8.94
N ALA A 377 0.55 -17.07 -9.38
CA ALA A 377 0.65 -16.26 -10.59
C ALA A 377 1.69 -15.13 -10.45
N LEU A 378 1.71 -14.42 -9.32
CA LEU A 378 2.67 -13.36 -9.03
C LEU A 378 4.08 -13.93 -8.86
N HIS A 379 4.21 -15.03 -8.11
CA HIS A 379 5.50 -15.67 -7.86
C HIS A 379 6.14 -16.21 -9.16
N ALA A 380 5.34 -16.66 -10.12
CA ALA A 380 5.85 -17.05 -11.44
C ALA A 380 6.51 -15.86 -12.18
N LEU A 381 5.90 -14.67 -12.14
CA LEU A 381 6.50 -13.45 -12.70
C LEU A 381 7.77 -13.05 -11.94
N MET A 382 7.72 -13.07 -10.61
CA MET A 382 8.86 -12.76 -9.74
C MET A 382 10.04 -13.71 -10.00
N SER A 383 9.76 -15.00 -10.12
CA SER A 383 10.78 -16.03 -10.41
C SER A 383 11.44 -15.81 -11.78
N SER A 384 10.70 -15.33 -12.77
CA SER A 384 11.27 -15.00 -14.09
C SER A 384 12.29 -13.84 -14.00
N VAL A 385 12.05 -12.85 -13.15
CA VAL A 385 13.01 -11.77 -12.87
C VAL A 385 14.21 -12.32 -12.07
N GLY A 386 13.94 -13.14 -11.05
CA GLY A 386 14.96 -13.78 -10.22
C GLY A 386 15.93 -14.70 -11.01
N ALA A 387 15.47 -15.29 -12.12
CA ALA A 387 16.31 -16.11 -13.00
C ALA A 387 17.44 -15.31 -13.68
N GLY A 388 17.32 -13.98 -13.77
CA GLY A 388 18.36 -13.11 -14.30
C GLY A 388 19.47 -12.75 -13.30
N LEU A 389 19.31 -13.10 -12.00
CA LEU A 389 20.29 -12.79 -10.96
C LEU A 389 21.55 -13.65 -11.08
N LYS A 390 22.71 -13.06 -10.80
CA LYS A 390 23.97 -13.79 -10.71
C LYS A 390 23.95 -14.78 -9.58
N ALA A 391 24.56 -15.93 -9.81
CA ALA A 391 24.63 -17.01 -8.82
C ALA A 391 25.60 -16.66 -7.66
N HIS A 392 26.68 -15.92 -7.95
CA HIS A 392 27.75 -15.54 -7.01
C HIS A 392 28.36 -14.17 -7.37
#